data_231343c50938744827d4858d542d7d77
#
_entry.id   231343c50938744827d4858d542d7d77
#
_cell.length_a   1.000
_cell.length_b   1.000
_cell.length_c   1.000
_cell.angle_alpha   90.00
_cell.angle_beta   90.00
_cell.angle_gamma   90.00
#
_symmetry.space_group_name_H-M   'P 1'
#
loop_
_entity.id
_entity.type
_entity.pdbx_description
1 polymer ?
#
loop_
_entity_poly.entity_id
_entity_poly.type
_entity_poly.pdbx_seq_one_letter_code
_entity_poly.pdbx_strand_id
1 'polypeptide(L)'
;CVWDIGPPFGRFEGHPGIHEAIYDVLWPAWQESHHLTTNLVIRFSDPDNASSICDVDCTGTLTSAEDCHIVGATYSDVLQRRAGQWKIHQRNVQIHYFNPVAGTRLAAPA
;
A
#
# COMPACT_ATOMS: atom_id res chain seq x y z
N CYS A 1 7.45 12.78 -4.96
CA CYS A 1 6.44 11.72 -4.83
C CYS A 1 5.54 11.97 -3.63
N VAL A 2 4.34 11.47 -3.71
CA VAL A 2 3.34 11.55 -2.65
C VAL A 2 2.72 10.18 -2.45
N TRP A 3 2.58 9.76 -1.19
CA TRP A 3 1.84 8.56 -0.81
C TRP A 3 0.74 8.94 0.16
N ASP A 4 -0.50 8.96 -0.32
CA ASP A 4 -1.67 9.26 0.48
C ASP A 4 -2.40 7.95 0.80
N ILE A 5 -2.25 7.50 2.02
CA ILE A 5 -2.89 6.27 2.51
C ILE A 5 -4.25 6.59 3.13
N GLY A 6 -4.44 7.83 3.55
CA GLY A 6 -5.64 8.26 4.26
C GLY A 6 -5.67 7.81 5.73
N PRO A 7 -6.72 8.20 6.46
CA PRO A 7 -6.84 7.82 7.87
C PRO A 7 -6.90 6.28 8.04
N PRO A 8 -6.31 5.72 9.09
CA PRO A 8 -5.58 6.40 10.16
C PRO A 8 -4.08 6.61 9.86
N PHE A 9 -3.59 6.23 8.69
CA PHE A 9 -2.16 6.17 8.39
C PHE A 9 -1.57 7.51 7.95
N GLY A 10 -2.29 8.30 7.16
CA GLY A 10 -1.90 9.65 6.79
C GLY A 10 -1.36 9.80 5.36
N ARG A 11 -0.72 10.93 5.12
CA ARG A 11 -0.15 11.34 3.84
C ARG A 11 1.33 11.68 4.02
N PHE A 12 2.15 11.20 3.12
CA PHE A 12 3.61 11.30 3.16
C PHE A 12 4.14 11.89 1.86
N GLU A 13 5.12 12.79 1.95
CA GLU A 13 5.65 13.51 0.78
C GLU A 13 7.17 13.43 0.70
N GLY A 14 7.65 13.25 -0.52
CA GLY A 14 9.08 13.17 -0.82
C GLY A 14 9.75 11.90 -0.27
N HIS A 15 11.03 11.74 -0.51
CA HIS A 15 11.79 10.58 -0.01
C HIS A 15 11.81 10.51 1.53
N PRO A 16 12.00 11.62 2.26
CA PRO A 16 11.92 11.57 3.72
C PRO A 16 10.57 11.10 4.25
N GLY A 17 9.47 11.59 3.66
CA GLY A 17 8.12 11.16 4.03
C GLY A 17 7.85 9.69 3.71
N ILE A 18 8.30 9.20 2.55
CA ILE A 18 8.17 7.76 2.22
C ILE A 18 8.99 6.89 3.18
N HIS A 19 10.18 7.34 3.56
CA HIS A 19 11.01 6.65 4.56
C HIS A 19 10.28 6.58 5.90
N GLU A 20 9.73 7.70 6.37
CA GLU A 20 8.91 7.76 7.59
C GLU A 20 7.72 6.80 7.52
N ALA A 21 6.96 6.82 6.42
CA ALA A 21 5.82 5.92 6.23
C ALA A 21 6.20 4.44 6.41
N ILE A 22 7.31 4.04 5.83
CA ILE A 22 7.76 2.64 5.86
C ILE A 22 8.32 2.28 7.22
N TYR A 23 9.32 3.02 7.72
CA TYR A 23 10.12 2.62 8.88
C TYR A 23 9.50 2.98 10.22
N ASP A 24 8.75 4.09 10.27
CA ASP A 24 8.23 4.62 11.53
C ASP A 24 6.74 4.32 11.72
N VAL A 25 5.99 4.09 10.64
CA VAL A 25 4.54 3.88 10.69
C VAL A 25 4.14 2.45 10.32
N LEU A 26 4.50 1.98 9.11
CA LEU A 26 3.96 0.73 8.59
C LEU A 26 4.69 -0.51 9.14
N TRP A 27 6.00 -0.57 9.05
CA TRP A 27 6.74 -1.73 9.55
C TRP A 27 6.53 -2.01 11.04
N PRO A 28 6.59 -0.99 11.93
CA PRO A 28 6.31 -1.24 13.34
C PRO A 28 4.90 -1.73 13.64
N ALA A 29 3.93 -1.39 12.78
CA ALA A 29 2.54 -1.79 12.95
C ALA A 29 2.28 -3.28 12.63
N TRP A 30 3.12 -3.90 11.80
CA TRP A 30 2.95 -5.28 11.35
C TRP A 30 4.04 -6.20 11.87
N GLN A 31 3.67 -7.36 12.37
CA GLN A 31 4.60 -8.48 12.60
C GLN A 31 4.91 -9.19 11.29
N GLU A 32 3.88 -9.37 10.48
CA GLU A 32 3.92 -10.03 9.19
C GLU A 32 2.81 -9.48 8.32
N SER A 33 3.10 -9.27 7.06
CA SER A 33 2.07 -8.87 6.08
C SER A 33 2.42 -9.39 4.69
N HIS A 34 1.38 -9.75 3.94
CA HIS A 34 1.46 -10.15 2.54
C HIS A 34 0.55 -9.28 1.72
N HIS A 35 1.11 -8.66 0.68
CA HIS A 35 0.38 -7.79 -0.23
C HIS A 35 0.34 -8.43 -1.61
N LEU A 36 -0.86 -8.53 -2.15
CA LEU A 36 -1.11 -8.95 -3.53
C LEU A 36 -1.76 -7.80 -4.28
N THR A 37 -1.25 -7.48 -5.46
CA THR A 37 -1.88 -6.51 -6.36
C THR A 37 -2.42 -7.22 -7.58
N THR A 38 -3.64 -6.87 -7.99
CA THR A 38 -4.36 -7.51 -9.09
C THR A 38 -5.15 -6.49 -9.90
N ASN A 39 -5.68 -6.91 -11.04
CA ASN A 39 -6.57 -6.10 -11.88
C ASN A 39 -5.93 -4.77 -12.31
N LEU A 40 -4.66 -4.79 -12.64
CA LEU A 40 -3.94 -3.60 -13.06
C LEU A 40 -4.43 -3.08 -14.41
N VAL A 41 -4.83 -1.81 -14.43
CA VAL A 41 -5.15 -1.07 -15.65
C VAL A 41 -4.24 0.16 -15.72
N ILE A 42 -3.56 0.32 -16.84
CA ILE A 42 -2.66 1.46 -17.10
C ILE A 42 -3.20 2.26 -18.29
N ARG A 43 -3.20 3.57 -18.16
CA ARG A 43 -3.58 4.51 -19.22
C ARG A 43 -2.49 5.54 -19.42
N PHE A 44 -1.96 5.63 -20.64
CA PHE A 44 -0.99 6.66 -21.02
C PHE A 44 -1.73 7.91 -21.47
N SER A 45 -1.36 9.07 -20.93
CA SER A 45 -1.80 10.37 -21.43
C SER A 45 -0.85 10.93 -22.50
N ASP A 46 0.41 10.58 -22.41
CA ASP A 46 1.48 10.89 -23.37
C ASP A 46 2.66 9.91 -23.15
N PRO A 47 3.77 9.98 -23.92
CA PRO A 47 4.90 9.05 -23.77
C PRO A 47 5.58 9.05 -22.39
N ASP A 48 5.41 10.09 -21.60
CA ASP A 48 6.10 10.29 -20.32
C ASP A 48 5.17 10.35 -19.11
N ASN A 49 3.85 10.26 -19.33
CA ASN A 49 2.86 10.32 -18.26
C ASN A 49 1.81 9.23 -18.41
N ALA A 50 1.49 8.59 -17.29
CA ALA A 50 0.47 7.57 -17.22
C ALA A 50 -0.26 7.62 -15.87
N SER A 51 -1.41 6.99 -15.83
CA SER A 51 -2.13 6.65 -14.60
C SER A 51 -2.35 5.17 -14.52
N SER A 52 -2.45 4.64 -13.32
CA SER A 52 -2.84 3.25 -13.11
C SER A 52 -3.80 3.10 -11.95
N ILE A 53 -4.56 2.03 -12.00
CA ILE A 53 -5.44 1.60 -10.92
C ILE A 53 -5.27 0.09 -10.76
N CYS A 54 -5.21 -0.38 -9.52
CA CYS A 54 -5.20 -1.80 -9.20
C CYS A 54 -5.87 -2.10 -7.88
N ASP A 55 -6.32 -3.33 -7.72
CA ASP A 55 -6.81 -3.83 -6.44
C ASP A 55 -5.67 -4.36 -5.59
N VAL A 56 -5.82 -4.25 -4.28
CA VAL A 56 -4.85 -4.71 -3.29
C VAL A 56 -5.54 -5.58 -2.27
N ASP A 57 -5.03 -6.79 -2.10
CA ASP A 57 -5.36 -7.66 -0.99
C ASP A 57 -4.14 -7.77 -0.07
N CYS A 58 -4.35 -7.47 1.21
CA CYS A 58 -3.33 -7.63 2.23
C CYS A 58 -3.85 -8.51 3.35
N THR A 59 -3.01 -9.44 3.76
CA THR A 59 -3.26 -10.32 4.91
C THR A 59 -2.07 -10.24 5.83
N GLY A 60 -2.30 -10.10 7.12
CA GLY A 60 -1.20 -9.99 8.07
C GLY A 60 -1.63 -9.95 9.52
N THR A 61 -0.64 -9.90 10.40
CA THR A 61 -0.82 -9.77 11.84
C THR A 61 -0.24 -8.44 12.31
N LEU A 62 -1.05 -7.66 12.99
CA LEU A 62 -0.60 -6.41 13.62
C LEU A 62 0.20 -6.72 14.89
N THR A 63 1.17 -5.86 15.20
CA THR A 63 1.90 -5.94 16.49
C THR A 63 1.00 -5.76 17.70
N SER A 64 -0.11 -5.02 17.53
CA SER A 64 -1.08 -4.72 18.57
C SER A 64 -2.22 -5.74 18.70
N ALA A 65 -2.24 -6.80 17.89
CA ALA A 65 -3.34 -7.77 17.83
C ALA A 65 -2.82 -9.20 17.68
N GLU A 66 -3.63 -10.19 18.06
CA GLU A 66 -3.32 -11.60 17.90
C GLU A 66 -3.94 -12.20 16.63
N ASP A 67 -5.12 -11.71 16.26
CA ASP A 67 -5.84 -12.23 15.10
C ASP A 67 -5.25 -11.68 13.79
N CYS A 68 -5.34 -12.50 12.75
CA CYS A 68 -5.08 -12.09 11.39
C CYS A 68 -6.01 -10.95 10.99
N HIS A 69 -5.46 -9.99 10.25
CA HIS A 69 -6.24 -8.92 9.64
C HIS A 69 -6.26 -9.10 8.13
N ILE A 70 -7.41 -8.79 7.54
CA ILE A 70 -7.59 -8.70 6.09
C ILE A 70 -7.85 -7.26 5.72
N VAL A 71 -7.17 -6.80 4.66
CA VAL A 71 -7.30 -5.45 4.14
C VAL A 71 -7.58 -5.54 2.65
N GLY A 72 -8.65 -4.88 2.22
CA GLY A 72 -8.92 -4.66 0.80
C GLY A 72 -8.78 -3.19 0.48
N ALA A 73 -8.04 -2.87 -0.56
CA ALA A 73 -7.80 -1.50 -0.97
C ALA A 73 -7.70 -1.38 -2.49
N THR A 74 -7.76 -0.15 -2.97
CA THR A 74 -7.45 0.21 -4.35
C THR A 74 -6.32 1.22 -4.34
N TYR A 75 -5.30 0.99 -5.17
CA TYR A 75 -4.27 1.98 -5.48
C TYR A 75 -4.65 2.73 -6.75
N SER A 76 -4.59 4.07 -6.68
CA SER A 76 -4.68 4.94 -7.84
C SER A 76 -3.39 5.73 -7.95
N ASP A 77 -2.64 5.49 -9.02
CA ASP A 77 -1.29 6.01 -9.18
C ASP A 77 -1.21 7.01 -10.34
N VAL A 78 -0.39 8.03 -10.13
CA VAL A 78 0.14 8.89 -11.19
C VAL A 78 1.59 8.50 -11.41
N LEU A 79 1.92 8.15 -12.64
CA LEU A 79 3.23 7.67 -13.05
C LEU A 79 3.88 8.68 -14.00
N GLN A 80 5.17 8.90 -13.83
CA GLN A 80 5.94 9.79 -14.70
C GLN A 80 7.25 9.13 -15.12
N ARG A 81 7.59 9.27 -16.41
CA ARG A 81 8.90 8.91 -16.90
C ARG A 81 9.82 10.12 -16.87
N ARG A 82 10.94 9.98 -16.18
CA ARG A 82 11.99 10.98 -16.06
C ARG A 82 13.34 10.32 -16.27
N ALA A 83 14.20 10.89 -17.12
CA ALA A 83 15.50 10.32 -17.46
C ALA A 83 15.38 8.83 -17.89
N GLY A 84 14.36 8.49 -18.68
CA GLY A 84 14.12 7.13 -19.18
C GLY A 84 13.56 6.13 -18.15
N GLN A 85 13.25 6.57 -16.92
CA GLN A 85 12.75 5.70 -15.86
C GLN A 85 11.32 6.09 -15.45
N TRP A 86 10.44 5.09 -15.39
CA TRP A 86 9.11 5.23 -14.83
C TRP A 86 9.16 5.18 -13.29
N LYS A 87 8.48 6.14 -12.66
CA LYS A 87 8.35 6.22 -11.21
C LYS A 87 6.95 6.63 -10.83
N ILE A 88 6.51 6.18 -9.66
CA ILE A 88 5.26 6.64 -9.07
C ILE A 88 5.50 8.07 -8.56
N HIS A 89 4.77 9.02 -9.15
CA HIS A 89 4.77 10.42 -8.71
C HIS A 89 3.83 10.61 -7.52
N GLN A 90 2.66 9.98 -7.57
CA GLN A 90 1.67 10.02 -6.51
C GLN A 90 0.95 8.67 -6.44
N ARG A 91 0.75 8.17 -5.23
CA ARG A 91 -0.11 7.03 -4.93
C ARG A 91 -1.18 7.44 -3.96
N ASN A 92 -2.45 7.23 -4.32
CA ASN A 92 -3.58 7.31 -3.41
C ASN A 92 -4.06 5.91 -3.08
N VAL A 93 -4.33 5.68 -1.80
CA VAL A 93 -4.87 4.41 -1.31
C VAL A 93 -6.29 4.64 -0.83
N GLN A 94 -7.23 3.88 -1.38
CA GLN A 94 -8.59 3.81 -0.85
C GLN A 94 -8.75 2.48 -0.13
N ILE A 95 -8.83 2.53 1.18
CA ILE A 95 -9.07 1.34 2.00
C ILE A 95 -10.58 1.07 2.01
N HIS A 96 -10.96 -0.12 1.56
CA HIS A 96 -12.37 -0.55 1.52
C HIS A 96 -12.78 -1.26 2.80
N TYR A 97 -11.89 -2.07 3.35
CA TYR A 97 -12.04 -2.75 4.63
C TYR A 97 -10.69 -3.03 5.27
N PHE A 98 -10.71 -3.09 6.59
CA PHE A 98 -9.55 -3.38 7.42
C PHE A 98 -10.07 -4.08 8.68
N ASN A 99 -10.17 -5.42 8.64
CA ASN A 99 -10.89 -6.17 9.64
C ASN A 99 -10.08 -7.33 10.22
N PRO A 100 -10.22 -7.61 11.54
CA PRO A 100 -9.72 -8.85 12.10
C PRO A 100 -10.59 -10.03 11.64
N VAL A 101 -9.96 -11.18 11.50
CA VAL A 101 -10.63 -12.47 11.29
C VAL A 101 -10.54 -13.24 12.60
N ALA A 102 -11.61 -13.20 13.38
CA ALA A 102 -11.64 -13.76 14.73
C ALA A 102 -11.22 -15.23 14.79
N GLY A 103 -10.37 -15.55 15.75
CA GLY A 103 -9.87 -16.92 15.97
C GLY A 103 -8.83 -17.38 14.95
N THR A 104 -8.36 -16.50 14.06
CA THR A 104 -7.36 -16.85 13.04
C THR A 104 -6.01 -16.24 13.39
N ARG A 105 -5.02 -17.09 13.59
CA ARG A 105 -3.65 -16.66 13.82
C ARG A 105 -2.74 -17.19 12.73
N LEU A 106 -2.01 -16.31 12.09
CA LEU A 106 -0.97 -16.69 11.14
C LEU A 106 0.30 -17.03 11.92
N ALA A 107 0.86 -18.21 11.65
CA ALA A 107 2.10 -18.66 12.26
C ALA A 107 2.92 -19.44 11.26
N ALA A 108 4.24 -19.32 11.35
CA ALA A 108 5.14 -20.17 10.60
C ALA A 108 4.93 -21.64 10.99
N PRO A 109 5.12 -22.59 10.06
CA PRO A 109 5.08 -24.01 10.41
C PRO A 109 6.15 -24.33 11.44
N ALA A 110 5.82 -25.26 12.29
CA ALA A 110 6.76 -25.76 13.30
C ALA A 110 7.92 -26.55 12.66
#